data_4da04fb2b9eb6f6eb91a5bd7ecfbc4fc
#
_entry.id   4da04fb2b9eb6f6eb91a5bd7ecfbc4fc
#
_cell.length_a   1.000
_cell.length_b   1.000
_cell.length_c   1.000
_cell.angle_alpha   90.00
_cell.angle_beta   90.00
_cell.angle_gamma   90.00
#
_symmetry.space_group_name_H-M   'P 1'
#
loop_
_entity.id
_entity.type
_entity.pdbx_description
1 polymer ?
#
loop_
_entity_poly.entity_id
_entity_poly.type
_entity_poly.pdbx_seq_one_letter_code
_entity_poly.pdbx_strand_id
1 'polypeptide(L)'
;KGYGCPGLSYIAYGLICQELERGDSGVRSFASVQGSLAMYPIWDFGSEEQKNHYLPRMATGELIGCFGLTEPDYGSNPGDMITRAEDKGDHYLLNGAKMWITNGTIADLAVVWAKLDGVIRGFIVEKDDPGFSAPEMTGKHSLKASVTSELVFQDCKIPKDRILPGVKGLKGPFSCLNNARFGISWGAVGAAQSCFNSTKEYALSRIQFGHPIASFQLVQNKLSWMLREITKAQLLAYHLGKKKDDGTWIPEHISLAKMNNVEIGRAH
;
A
#
# COMPACT_ATOMS: atom_id res chain seq x y z
N LYS A 1 5.59 -11.42 12.22
CA LYS A 1 5.17 -12.45 13.21
C LYS A 1 5.33 -11.88 14.61
N GLY A 2 4.42 -12.21 15.53
CA GLY A 2 4.40 -11.66 16.88
C GLY A 2 3.47 -10.46 17.02
N TYR A 3 3.41 -9.87 18.20
CA TYR A 3 2.62 -8.69 18.54
C TYR A 3 1.13 -8.81 18.19
N GLY A 4 0.53 -10.00 18.37
CA GLY A 4 -0.88 -10.26 18.04
C GLY A 4 -1.17 -10.56 16.58
N CYS A 5 -0.18 -10.47 15.68
CA CYS A 5 -0.36 -10.79 14.27
C CYS A 5 -0.34 -12.30 14.01
N PRO A 6 -1.19 -12.82 13.09
CA PRO A 6 -1.32 -14.28 12.83
C PRO A 6 -0.08 -14.91 12.19
N GLY A 7 0.87 -14.12 11.68
CA GLY A 7 2.11 -14.61 11.10
C GLY A 7 1.96 -15.45 9.83
N LEU A 8 0.97 -15.14 9.02
CA LEU A 8 0.67 -15.84 7.77
C LEU A 8 1.83 -15.79 6.78
N SER A 9 1.84 -16.75 5.83
CA SER A 9 2.76 -16.76 4.70
C SER A 9 2.49 -15.60 3.74
N TYR A 10 3.48 -15.25 2.91
CA TYR A 10 3.29 -14.23 1.86
C TYR A 10 2.26 -14.66 0.80
N ILE A 11 2.14 -15.96 0.54
CA ILE A 11 1.08 -16.48 -0.34
C ILE A 11 -0.30 -16.19 0.27
N ALA A 12 -0.50 -16.48 1.55
CA ALA A 12 -1.78 -16.21 2.23
C ALA A 12 -2.11 -14.71 2.23
N TYR A 13 -1.12 -13.85 2.52
CA TYR A 13 -1.29 -12.40 2.44
C TYR A 13 -1.64 -11.95 1.01
N GLY A 14 -0.99 -12.51 0.00
CA GLY A 14 -1.28 -12.23 -1.40
C GLY A 14 -2.71 -12.59 -1.79
N LEU A 15 -3.19 -13.78 -1.39
CA LEU A 15 -4.57 -14.21 -1.62
C LEU A 15 -5.60 -13.30 -0.93
N ILE A 16 -5.31 -12.84 0.28
CA ILE A 16 -6.14 -11.84 0.98
C ILE A 16 -6.21 -10.54 0.16
N CYS A 17 -5.07 -10.02 -0.31
CA CYS A 17 -5.05 -8.84 -1.16
C CYS A 17 -5.85 -9.02 -2.45
N GLN A 18 -5.76 -10.20 -3.07
CA GLN A 18 -6.50 -10.55 -4.29
C GLN A 18 -8.01 -10.53 -4.05
N GLU A 19 -8.49 -11.18 -2.98
CA GLU A 19 -9.93 -11.25 -2.69
C GLU A 19 -10.51 -9.90 -2.25
N LEU A 20 -9.76 -9.11 -1.48
CA LEU A 20 -10.16 -7.74 -1.13
C LEU A 20 -10.29 -6.87 -2.38
N GLU A 21 -9.31 -6.92 -3.30
CA GLU A 21 -9.35 -6.14 -4.54
C GLU A 21 -10.45 -6.61 -5.50
N ARG A 22 -10.77 -7.92 -5.49
CA ARG A 22 -11.89 -8.46 -6.25
C ARG A 22 -13.23 -7.85 -5.81
N GLY A 23 -13.36 -7.49 -4.53
CA GLY A 23 -14.50 -6.77 -4.00
C GLY A 23 -14.43 -5.27 -4.25
N ASP A 24 -13.34 -4.62 -3.79
CA ASP A 24 -13.11 -3.18 -3.94
C ASP A 24 -11.63 -2.83 -3.76
N SER A 25 -11.07 -2.12 -4.72
CA SER A 25 -9.66 -1.68 -4.72
C SER A 25 -9.34 -0.71 -3.56
N GLY A 26 -10.31 0.08 -3.11
CA GLY A 26 -10.14 0.98 -1.96
C GLY A 26 -9.98 0.21 -0.65
N VAL A 27 -10.75 -0.85 -0.46
CA VAL A 27 -10.66 -1.73 0.72
C VAL A 27 -9.31 -2.46 0.75
N ARG A 28 -8.85 -3.00 -0.38
CA ARG A 28 -7.51 -3.58 -0.46
C ARG A 28 -6.43 -2.52 -0.17
N SER A 29 -6.58 -1.30 -0.67
CA SER A 29 -5.65 -0.20 -0.43
C SER A 29 -5.52 0.12 1.06
N PHE A 30 -6.65 0.22 1.77
CA PHE A 30 -6.69 0.39 3.23
C PHE A 30 -5.88 -0.70 3.95
N ALA A 31 -6.19 -1.97 3.69
CA ALA A 31 -5.52 -3.11 4.34
C ALA A 31 -4.02 -3.16 4.02
N SER A 32 -3.64 -2.84 2.77
CA SER A 32 -2.24 -2.83 2.33
C SER A 32 -1.43 -1.71 3.00
N VAL A 33 -2.00 -0.51 3.15
CA VAL A 33 -1.35 0.59 3.86
C VAL A 33 -1.16 0.25 5.33
N GLN A 34 -2.20 -0.25 6.00
CA GLN A 34 -2.11 -0.67 7.40
C GLN A 34 -0.97 -1.68 7.61
N GLY A 35 -0.97 -2.79 6.87
CA GLY A 35 -0.01 -3.88 7.08
C GLY A 35 1.40 -3.58 6.54
N SER A 36 1.50 -3.14 5.29
CA SER A 36 2.78 -3.04 4.58
C SER A 36 3.52 -1.72 4.77
N LEU A 37 2.80 -0.63 5.06
CA LEU A 37 3.36 0.73 5.07
C LEU A 37 3.35 1.36 6.46
N ALA A 38 2.40 1.00 7.34
CA ALA A 38 2.35 1.53 8.70
C ALA A 38 2.89 0.54 9.73
N MET A 39 2.38 -0.69 9.79
CA MET A 39 2.87 -1.70 10.74
C MET A 39 4.27 -2.19 10.41
N TYR A 40 4.58 -2.43 9.13
CA TYR A 40 5.87 -2.99 8.73
C TYR A 40 7.06 -2.13 9.16
N PRO A 41 7.13 -0.81 8.93
CA PRO A 41 8.27 -0.01 9.36
C PRO A 41 8.42 0.05 10.88
N ILE A 42 7.34 -0.01 11.65
CA ILE A 42 7.42 -0.10 13.12
C ILE A 42 7.99 -1.46 13.52
N TRP A 43 7.54 -2.54 12.88
CA TRP A 43 8.04 -3.89 13.15
C TRP A 43 9.53 -4.06 12.79
N ASP A 44 9.96 -3.52 11.65
CA ASP A 44 11.32 -3.72 11.12
C ASP A 44 12.34 -2.74 11.73
N PHE A 45 11.93 -1.50 12.00
CA PHE A 45 12.83 -0.40 12.37
C PHE A 45 12.56 0.20 13.75
N GLY A 46 11.44 -0.13 14.37
CA GLY A 46 11.05 0.40 15.68
C GLY A 46 11.86 -0.20 16.83
N SER A 47 11.87 0.50 17.96
CA SER A 47 12.35 -0.07 19.23
C SER A 47 11.35 -1.12 19.76
N GLU A 48 11.75 -1.94 20.73
CA GLU A 48 10.86 -2.92 21.33
C GLU A 48 9.67 -2.25 22.06
N GLU A 49 9.89 -1.08 22.63
CA GLU A 49 8.84 -0.28 23.27
C GLU A 49 7.83 0.18 22.23
N GLN A 50 8.28 0.72 21.08
CA GLN A 50 7.41 1.11 19.97
C GLN A 50 6.62 -0.07 19.43
N LYS A 51 7.27 -1.22 19.20
CA LYS A 51 6.61 -2.44 18.71
C LYS A 51 5.52 -2.93 19.65
N ASN A 52 5.83 -3.00 20.94
CA ASN A 52 4.87 -3.46 21.96
C ASN A 52 3.71 -2.47 22.17
N HIS A 53 3.95 -1.18 21.98
CA HIS A 53 2.94 -0.13 22.14
C HIS A 53 1.96 -0.08 20.96
N TYR A 54 2.47 -0.10 19.72
CA TYR A 54 1.65 0.15 18.52
C TYR A 54 1.13 -1.13 17.87
N LEU A 55 1.97 -2.15 17.67
CA LEU A 55 1.61 -3.27 16.79
C LEU A 55 0.41 -4.10 17.27
N PRO A 56 0.24 -4.43 18.57
CA PRO A 56 -0.95 -5.18 19.00
C PRO A 56 -2.26 -4.44 18.74
N ARG A 57 -2.28 -3.13 18.97
CA ARG A 57 -3.44 -2.27 18.76
C ARG A 57 -3.73 -2.05 17.27
N MET A 58 -2.69 -1.97 16.46
CA MET A 58 -2.82 -1.91 15.00
C MET A 58 -3.28 -3.24 14.40
N ALA A 59 -2.88 -4.37 14.98
CA ALA A 59 -3.29 -5.70 14.53
C ALA A 59 -4.79 -5.97 14.75
N THR A 60 -5.38 -5.37 15.78
CA THR A 60 -6.83 -5.45 16.07
C THR A 60 -7.66 -4.40 15.34
N GLY A 61 -7.00 -3.42 14.69
CA GLY A 61 -7.66 -2.27 14.07
C GLY A 61 -8.09 -1.18 15.06
N GLU A 62 -7.66 -1.24 16.31
CA GLU A 62 -7.85 -0.15 17.29
C GLU A 62 -7.09 1.10 16.89
N LEU A 63 -5.89 0.93 16.31
CA LEU A 63 -5.11 2.02 15.73
C LEU A 63 -4.98 1.83 14.21
N ILE A 64 -5.36 2.85 13.49
CA ILE A 64 -5.18 2.93 12.04
C ILE A 64 -3.92 3.75 11.74
N GLY A 65 -3.10 3.25 10.81
CA GLY A 65 -1.89 3.93 10.37
C GLY A 65 -1.94 4.40 8.92
N CYS A 66 -1.14 5.43 8.64
CA CYS A 66 -0.86 5.87 7.28
C CYS A 66 0.66 6.05 7.06
N PHE A 67 1.04 6.37 5.81
CA PHE A 67 2.44 6.41 5.39
C PHE A 67 2.75 7.67 4.59
N GLY A 68 3.54 8.57 5.18
CA GLY A 68 3.90 9.86 4.62
C GLY A 68 5.30 9.86 3.99
N LEU A 69 5.39 9.57 2.68
CA LEU A 69 6.64 9.66 1.91
C LEU A 69 6.57 10.73 0.83
N THR A 70 5.59 10.61 -0.09
CA THR A 70 5.42 11.47 -1.25
C THR A 70 5.11 12.92 -0.83
N GLU A 71 5.75 13.88 -1.49
CA GLU A 71 5.49 15.31 -1.33
C GLU A 71 4.89 15.91 -2.60
N PRO A 72 4.30 17.11 -2.55
CA PRO A 72 3.73 17.76 -3.74
C PRO A 72 4.70 17.79 -4.92
N ASP A 73 5.96 18.14 -4.71
CA ASP A 73 6.97 18.28 -5.74
C ASP A 73 7.92 17.08 -5.87
N TYR A 74 7.88 16.13 -4.92
CA TYR A 74 8.80 14.99 -4.84
C TYR A 74 8.06 13.66 -4.76
N GLY A 75 7.50 13.23 -5.90
CA GLY A 75 6.84 11.93 -6.04
C GLY A 75 7.82 10.84 -6.49
N SER A 76 8.28 10.90 -7.75
CA SER A 76 9.20 9.90 -8.32
C SER A 76 10.62 10.00 -7.75
N ASN A 77 11.00 11.14 -7.20
CA ASN A 77 12.29 11.37 -6.55
C ASN A 77 12.12 11.70 -5.06
N PRO A 78 11.77 10.74 -4.22
CA PRO A 78 11.57 10.99 -2.78
C PRO A 78 12.88 11.31 -2.03
N GLY A 79 14.03 11.09 -2.64
CA GLY A 79 15.33 11.44 -2.06
C GLY A 79 15.52 12.93 -1.84
N ASP A 80 14.90 13.74 -2.68
CA ASP A 80 15.00 15.20 -2.61
C ASP A 80 13.89 15.83 -1.76
N MET A 81 13.11 15.04 -1.02
CA MET A 81 12.08 15.55 -0.12
C MET A 81 12.58 16.76 0.68
N ILE A 82 11.67 17.69 0.93
CA ILE A 82 11.94 18.93 1.70
C ILE A 82 11.40 18.88 3.13
N THR A 83 10.49 17.97 3.44
CA THR A 83 10.05 17.75 4.82
C THR A 83 11.25 17.46 5.70
N ARG A 84 11.41 18.24 6.77
CA ARG A 84 12.55 18.18 7.65
C ARG A 84 12.15 18.11 9.11
N ALA A 85 12.98 17.46 9.89
CA ALA A 85 12.93 17.47 11.35
C ALA A 85 14.16 18.18 11.89
N GLU A 86 13.98 18.97 12.93
CA GLU A 86 15.06 19.62 13.69
C GLU A 86 15.10 19.02 15.09
N ASP A 87 16.31 18.71 15.56
CA ASP A 87 16.53 18.24 16.93
C ASP A 87 16.54 19.43 17.90
N LYS A 88 15.58 19.48 18.83
CA LYS A 88 15.46 20.55 19.85
C LYS A 88 15.93 20.09 21.25
N GLY A 89 16.58 18.94 21.33
CA GLY A 89 17.09 18.36 22.58
C GLY A 89 16.09 17.40 23.21
N ASP A 90 14.96 17.87 23.68
CA ASP A 90 13.90 17.08 24.32
C ASP A 90 12.81 16.55 23.33
N HIS A 91 12.70 17.15 22.14
CA HIS A 91 11.77 16.76 21.09
C HIS A 91 12.36 16.98 19.69
N TYR A 92 11.68 16.48 18.66
CA TYR A 92 11.89 16.88 17.27
C TYR A 92 10.81 17.86 16.84
N LEU A 93 11.20 18.84 16.00
CA LEU A 93 10.28 19.79 15.37
C LEU A 93 10.18 19.47 13.90
N LEU A 94 9.02 18.98 13.45
CA LEU A 94 8.78 18.55 12.07
C LEU A 94 8.08 19.64 11.27
N ASN A 95 8.59 19.95 10.08
CA ASN A 95 8.04 20.92 9.14
C ASN A 95 8.01 20.38 7.73
N GLY A 96 6.90 20.58 7.02
CA GLY A 96 6.69 20.17 5.63
C GLY A 96 5.30 19.65 5.36
N ALA A 97 5.13 18.95 4.21
CA ALA A 97 3.85 18.34 3.83
C ALA A 97 4.05 17.05 3.06
N LYS A 98 3.08 16.13 3.19
CA LYS A 98 3.01 14.90 2.39
C LYS A 98 1.70 14.86 1.62
N MET A 99 1.74 14.30 0.40
CA MET A 99 0.64 14.35 -0.57
C MET A 99 0.18 12.94 -0.94
N TRP A 100 -1.12 12.80 -1.25
CA TRP A 100 -1.76 11.57 -1.70
C TRP A 100 -1.72 10.43 -0.65
N ILE A 101 -1.92 10.77 0.62
CA ILE A 101 -1.76 9.82 1.73
C ILE A 101 -3.05 9.05 1.97
N THR A 102 -3.04 7.78 1.63
CA THR A 102 -4.13 6.83 1.94
C THR A 102 -4.27 6.66 3.44
N ASN A 103 -5.49 6.64 3.93
CA ASN A 103 -5.91 6.57 5.33
C ASN A 103 -5.64 7.83 6.17
N GLY A 104 -5.01 8.88 5.64
CA GLY A 104 -4.55 9.99 6.47
C GLY A 104 -5.63 10.67 7.30
N THR A 105 -6.86 10.83 6.77
CA THR A 105 -7.98 11.45 7.51
C THR A 105 -8.53 10.61 8.67
N ILE A 106 -8.32 9.30 8.64
CA ILE A 106 -8.82 8.35 9.65
C ILE A 106 -7.69 7.72 10.47
N ALA A 107 -6.43 8.07 10.16
CA ALA A 107 -5.28 7.50 10.83
C ALA A 107 -5.12 8.06 12.25
N ASP A 108 -4.85 7.18 13.21
CA ASP A 108 -4.45 7.54 14.57
C ASP A 108 -2.96 7.87 14.64
N LEU A 109 -2.19 7.31 13.70
CA LEU A 109 -0.75 7.59 13.56
C LEU A 109 -0.30 7.57 12.11
N ALA A 110 0.76 8.34 11.82
CA ALA A 110 1.44 8.37 10.53
C ALA A 110 2.91 7.96 10.70
N VAL A 111 3.40 7.05 9.84
CA VAL A 111 4.84 6.86 9.67
C VAL A 111 5.32 7.83 8.61
N VAL A 112 6.07 8.84 9.04
CA VAL A 112 6.49 9.98 8.21
C VAL A 112 7.99 9.92 7.96
N TRP A 113 8.39 10.06 6.70
CA TRP A 113 9.79 10.15 6.31
C TRP A 113 10.19 11.62 6.12
N ALA A 114 11.21 12.04 6.84
CA ALA A 114 11.72 13.41 6.83
C ALA A 114 13.24 13.45 6.98
N LYS A 115 13.87 14.53 6.52
CA LYS A 115 15.32 14.75 6.70
C LYS A 115 15.60 15.29 8.10
N LEU A 116 16.45 14.59 8.84
CA LEU A 116 17.10 15.06 10.07
C LEU A 116 18.59 15.19 9.76
N ASP A 117 19.12 16.40 9.85
CA ASP A 117 20.52 16.72 9.49
C ASP A 117 20.90 16.22 8.09
N GLY A 118 20.00 16.40 7.14
CA GLY A 118 20.17 15.96 5.74
C GLY A 118 19.97 14.47 5.48
N VAL A 119 19.78 13.64 6.52
CA VAL A 119 19.58 12.19 6.42
C VAL A 119 18.11 11.83 6.60
N ILE A 120 17.54 11.05 5.68
CA ILE A 120 16.15 10.60 5.77
C ILE A 120 16.00 9.65 6.96
N ARG A 121 15.04 9.95 7.84
CA ARG A 121 14.66 9.18 9.02
C ARG A 121 13.15 8.96 9.02
N GLY A 122 12.70 7.91 9.72
CA GLY A 122 11.28 7.65 9.95
C GLY A 122 10.84 8.17 11.31
N PHE A 123 9.67 8.79 11.37
CA PHE A 123 9.05 9.31 12.59
C PHE A 123 7.64 8.77 12.72
N ILE A 124 7.22 8.45 13.94
CA ILE A 124 5.82 8.15 14.25
C ILE A 124 5.18 9.45 14.74
N VAL A 125 4.20 9.95 13.99
CA VAL A 125 3.41 11.14 14.30
C VAL A 125 2.01 10.69 14.68
N GLU A 126 1.52 11.06 15.85
CA GLU A 126 0.15 10.76 16.26
C GLU A 126 -0.80 11.89 15.87
N LYS A 127 -2.08 11.56 15.69
CA LYS A 127 -3.08 12.54 15.19
C LYS A 127 -3.23 13.78 16.04
N ASP A 128 -2.97 13.66 17.35
CA ASP A 128 -3.12 14.73 18.33
C ASP A 128 -1.82 15.51 18.59
N ASP A 129 -0.73 15.21 17.87
CA ASP A 129 0.53 15.94 18.02
C ASP A 129 0.35 17.41 17.60
N PRO A 130 0.77 18.37 18.45
CA PRO A 130 0.61 19.78 18.13
C PRO A 130 1.33 20.15 16.82
N GLY A 131 0.61 20.84 15.91
CA GLY A 131 1.14 21.25 14.62
C GLY A 131 0.96 20.22 13.49
N PHE A 132 0.26 19.09 13.75
CA PHE A 132 -0.12 18.12 12.73
C PHE A 132 -1.57 18.33 12.27
N SER A 133 -1.80 18.18 10.97
CA SER A 133 -3.16 18.09 10.39
C SER A 133 -3.17 17.22 9.13
N ALA A 134 -4.35 16.63 8.82
CA ALA A 134 -4.54 15.74 7.69
C ALA A 134 -5.80 16.11 6.87
N PRO A 135 -5.78 17.24 6.13
CA PRO A 135 -6.93 17.67 5.31
C PRO A 135 -7.27 16.67 4.22
N GLU A 136 -8.54 16.38 4.06
CA GLU A 136 -9.04 15.42 3.08
C GLU A 136 -8.89 15.94 1.65
N MET A 137 -8.51 15.04 0.75
CA MET A 137 -8.49 15.26 -0.69
C MET A 137 -9.74 14.63 -1.31
N THR A 138 -10.65 15.48 -1.77
CA THR A 138 -11.92 15.11 -2.40
C THR A 138 -11.84 15.06 -3.92
N GLY A 139 -12.92 14.63 -4.60
CA GLY A 139 -13.04 14.69 -6.06
C GLY A 139 -12.28 13.61 -6.82
N LYS A 140 -11.85 12.53 -6.18
CA LYS A 140 -11.15 11.41 -6.86
C LYS A 140 -12.06 10.71 -7.87
N HIS A 141 -11.50 10.34 -9.02
CA HIS A 141 -12.23 9.59 -10.04
C HIS A 141 -12.44 8.11 -9.67
N SER A 142 -11.49 7.50 -8.96
CA SER A 142 -11.49 6.09 -8.58
C SER A 142 -11.07 5.91 -7.12
N LEU A 143 -11.07 4.67 -6.62
CA LEU A 143 -10.71 4.31 -5.24
C LEU A 143 -11.53 5.13 -4.21
N LYS A 144 -12.83 5.29 -4.44
CA LYS A 144 -13.69 6.16 -3.63
C LYS A 144 -13.91 5.64 -2.22
N ALA A 145 -13.83 4.33 -2.01
CA ALA A 145 -13.87 3.71 -0.68
C ALA A 145 -12.59 3.92 0.14
N SER A 146 -11.50 4.37 -0.49
CA SER A 146 -10.25 4.72 0.19
C SER A 146 -10.17 6.22 0.41
N VAL A 147 -10.10 6.67 1.65
CA VAL A 147 -9.87 8.09 1.97
C VAL A 147 -8.43 8.47 1.63
N THR A 148 -8.23 9.71 1.21
CA THR A 148 -6.91 10.23 0.83
C THR A 148 -6.78 11.64 1.39
N SER A 149 -5.60 11.98 1.92
CA SER A 149 -5.32 13.29 2.49
C SER A 149 -3.97 13.83 2.06
N GLU A 150 -3.76 15.08 2.34
CA GLU A 150 -2.47 15.67 2.61
C GLU A 150 -2.10 15.41 4.08
N LEU A 151 -0.83 15.39 4.44
CA LEU A 151 -0.37 15.52 5.84
C LEU A 151 0.43 16.81 5.92
N VAL A 152 0.06 17.70 6.82
CA VAL A 152 0.69 19.01 6.99
C VAL A 152 1.34 19.08 8.38
N PHE A 153 2.59 19.52 8.41
CA PHE A 153 3.39 19.67 9.62
C PHE A 153 3.85 21.12 9.74
N GLN A 154 3.36 21.81 10.76
CA GLN A 154 3.70 23.21 11.06
C GLN A 154 4.23 23.29 12.49
N ASP A 155 5.55 23.32 12.63
CA ASP A 155 6.21 23.20 13.93
C ASP A 155 5.67 22.02 14.77
N CYS A 156 5.43 20.89 14.08
CA CYS A 156 4.87 19.70 14.69
C CYS A 156 5.87 19.10 15.68
N LYS A 157 5.49 19.05 16.96
CA LYS A 157 6.35 18.54 18.05
C LYS A 157 6.21 17.04 18.20
N ILE A 158 7.32 16.32 18.05
CA ILE A 158 7.38 14.86 18.14
C ILE A 158 8.34 14.47 19.28
N PRO A 159 7.88 13.68 20.25
CA PRO A 159 8.73 13.12 21.31
C PRO A 159 9.95 12.36 20.76
N LYS A 160 11.06 12.38 21.50
CA LYS A 160 12.32 11.75 21.08
C LYS A 160 12.25 10.26 20.84
N ASP A 161 11.41 9.58 21.58
CA ASP A 161 11.18 8.13 21.52
C ASP A 161 10.35 7.70 20.30
N ARG A 162 9.84 8.67 19.50
CA ARG A 162 9.04 8.37 18.30
C ARG A 162 9.82 8.40 16.97
N ILE A 163 11.14 8.55 17.00
CA ILE A 163 11.97 8.26 15.83
C ILE A 163 12.14 6.75 15.69
N LEU A 164 12.12 6.23 14.45
CA LEU A 164 12.45 4.82 14.18
C LEU A 164 13.97 4.64 14.24
N PRO A 165 14.53 3.94 15.25
CA PRO A 165 15.98 3.90 15.46
C PRO A 165 16.69 3.00 14.43
N GLY A 166 16.02 1.96 13.92
CA GLY A 166 16.60 0.92 13.08
C GLY A 166 16.87 1.30 11.62
N VAL A 167 16.66 2.57 11.23
CA VAL A 167 16.75 2.95 9.81
C VAL A 167 17.34 4.32 9.57
N LYS A 168 18.13 4.41 8.47
CA LYS A 168 18.67 5.67 7.91
C LYS A 168 18.63 5.59 6.38
N GLY A 169 18.30 6.74 5.72
CA GLY A 169 18.27 6.86 4.27
C GLY A 169 17.05 6.21 3.61
N LEU A 170 17.08 6.12 2.28
CA LEU A 170 15.98 5.62 1.45
C LEU A 170 15.70 4.12 1.59
N LYS A 171 16.62 3.35 2.18
CA LYS A 171 16.41 1.90 2.39
C LYS A 171 15.13 1.63 3.18
N GLY A 172 14.82 2.48 4.17
CA GLY A 172 13.62 2.35 4.98
C GLY A 172 12.32 2.40 4.16
N PRO A 173 11.99 3.56 3.55
CA PRO A 173 10.76 3.66 2.77
C PRO A 173 10.71 2.68 1.59
N PHE A 174 11.83 2.36 0.94
CA PHE A 174 11.84 1.42 -0.19
C PHE A 174 11.57 -0.02 0.23
N SER A 175 12.00 -0.45 1.41
CA SER A 175 11.62 -1.77 1.94
C SER A 175 10.12 -1.88 2.19
N CYS A 176 9.50 -0.83 2.72
CA CYS A 176 8.05 -0.73 2.87
C CYS A 176 7.33 -0.81 1.51
N LEU A 177 7.80 -0.04 0.52
CA LEU A 177 7.25 -0.05 -0.83
C LEU A 177 7.38 -1.41 -1.53
N ASN A 178 8.42 -2.19 -1.25
CA ASN A 178 8.53 -3.56 -1.78
C ASN A 178 7.39 -4.44 -1.30
N ASN A 179 7.01 -4.36 -0.01
CA ASN A 179 5.87 -5.12 0.52
C ASN A 179 4.54 -4.64 -0.06
N ALA A 180 4.35 -3.32 -0.18
CA ALA A 180 3.14 -2.76 -0.80
C ALA A 180 3.00 -3.19 -2.27
N ARG A 181 4.07 -3.13 -3.06
CA ARG A 181 4.08 -3.56 -4.47
C ARG A 181 3.82 -5.05 -4.63
N PHE A 182 4.26 -5.87 -3.68
CA PHE A 182 3.91 -7.29 -3.63
C PHE A 182 2.40 -7.48 -3.51
N GLY A 183 1.74 -6.81 -2.57
CA GLY A 183 0.28 -6.85 -2.40
C GLY A 183 -0.48 -6.38 -3.65
N ILE A 184 0.01 -5.33 -4.32
CA ILE A 184 -0.57 -4.82 -5.57
C ILE A 184 -0.48 -5.86 -6.70
N SER A 185 0.61 -6.63 -6.79
CA SER A 185 0.74 -7.66 -7.84
C SER A 185 -0.30 -8.77 -7.74
N TRP A 186 -0.80 -9.06 -6.54
CA TRP A 186 -1.91 -9.97 -6.29
C TRP A 186 -3.27 -9.28 -6.49
N GLY A 187 -3.42 -8.06 -5.95
CA GLY A 187 -4.67 -7.30 -6.05
C GLY A 187 -5.11 -7.09 -7.48
N ALA A 188 -4.21 -6.72 -8.39
CA ALA A 188 -4.52 -6.53 -9.80
C ALA A 188 -5.14 -7.78 -10.46
N VAL A 189 -4.73 -8.98 -10.03
CA VAL A 189 -5.34 -10.24 -10.48
C VAL A 189 -6.79 -10.36 -10.00
N GLY A 190 -7.06 -9.97 -8.75
CA GLY A 190 -8.41 -9.96 -8.18
C GLY A 190 -9.36 -9.04 -8.94
N ALA A 191 -8.93 -7.81 -9.24
CA ALA A 191 -9.69 -6.87 -10.06
C ALA A 191 -9.96 -7.43 -11.46
N ALA A 192 -8.95 -8.01 -12.11
CA ALA A 192 -9.09 -8.62 -13.43
C ALA A 192 -10.07 -9.80 -13.42
N GLN A 193 -10.06 -10.65 -12.38
CA GLN A 193 -11.02 -11.74 -12.21
C GLN A 193 -12.45 -11.23 -12.06
N SER A 194 -12.66 -10.16 -11.28
CA SER A 194 -13.98 -9.53 -11.14
C SER A 194 -14.51 -9.02 -12.48
N CYS A 195 -13.68 -8.30 -13.23
CA CYS A 195 -14.03 -7.83 -14.57
C CYS A 195 -14.34 -8.98 -15.54
N PHE A 196 -13.53 -10.04 -15.54
CA PHE A 196 -13.75 -11.23 -16.38
C PHE A 196 -15.08 -11.91 -16.06
N ASN A 197 -15.39 -12.14 -14.77
CA ASN A 197 -16.62 -12.78 -14.36
C ASN A 197 -17.85 -11.98 -14.80
N SER A 198 -17.87 -10.68 -14.53
CA SER A 198 -18.97 -9.79 -14.94
C SER A 198 -19.12 -9.74 -16.47
N THR A 199 -18.01 -9.67 -17.20
CA THR A 199 -18.03 -9.68 -18.67
C THR A 199 -18.57 -11.00 -19.22
N LYS A 200 -18.16 -12.13 -18.66
CA LYS A 200 -18.63 -13.47 -19.05
C LYS A 200 -20.14 -13.62 -18.81
N GLU A 201 -20.61 -13.24 -17.63
CA GLU A 201 -22.04 -13.30 -17.28
C GLU A 201 -22.88 -12.43 -18.20
N TYR A 202 -22.43 -11.19 -18.45
CA TYR A 202 -23.10 -10.31 -19.42
C TYR A 202 -23.11 -10.88 -20.82
N ALA A 203 -21.99 -11.41 -21.31
CA ALA A 203 -21.90 -11.99 -22.65
C ALA A 203 -22.78 -13.21 -22.83
N LEU A 204 -23.02 -14.01 -21.79
CA LEU A 204 -23.94 -15.15 -21.79
C LEU A 204 -25.42 -14.73 -21.79
N SER A 205 -25.75 -13.61 -21.17
CA SER A 205 -27.13 -13.12 -21.00
C SER A 205 -27.58 -12.18 -22.13
N ARG A 206 -26.67 -11.38 -22.70
CA ARG A 206 -26.98 -10.36 -23.69
C ARG A 206 -27.26 -11.01 -25.05
N ILE A 207 -28.47 -10.85 -25.57
CA ILE A 207 -28.90 -11.37 -26.88
C ILE A 207 -28.70 -10.31 -27.97
N GLN A 208 -28.03 -10.66 -29.05
CA GLN A 208 -27.98 -9.93 -30.33
C GLN A 208 -28.04 -10.93 -31.49
N PHE A 209 -28.70 -10.57 -32.59
CA PHE A 209 -28.91 -11.45 -33.74
C PHE A 209 -29.54 -12.81 -33.35
N GLY A 210 -30.41 -12.80 -32.32
CA GLY A 210 -31.11 -14.01 -31.85
C GLY A 210 -30.28 -14.94 -30.96
N HIS A 211 -29.04 -14.61 -30.62
CA HIS A 211 -28.13 -15.46 -29.82
C HIS A 211 -27.41 -14.67 -28.74
N PRO A 212 -26.96 -15.32 -27.65
CA PRO A 212 -26.03 -14.70 -26.70
C PRO A 212 -24.77 -14.19 -27.41
N ILE A 213 -24.29 -13.01 -27.05
CA ILE A 213 -23.08 -12.48 -27.71
C ILE A 213 -21.84 -13.36 -27.45
N ALA A 214 -21.84 -14.18 -26.40
CA ALA A 214 -20.83 -15.20 -26.13
C ALA A 214 -20.72 -16.26 -27.22
N SER A 215 -21.72 -16.42 -28.08
CA SER A 215 -21.68 -17.38 -29.22
C SER A 215 -20.81 -16.89 -30.39
N PHE A 216 -20.45 -15.60 -30.41
CA PHE A 216 -19.65 -15.04 -31.52
C PHE A 216 -18.16 -15.23 -31.26
N GLN A 217 -17.43 -15.70 -32.24
CA GLN A 217 -15.99 -16.02 -32.14
C GLN A 217 -15.13 -14.82 -31.68
N LEU A 218 -15.45 -13.58 -32.10
CA LEU A 218 -14.72 -12.39 -31.67
C LEU A 218 -14.87 -12.15 -30.18
N VAL A 219 -16.02 -12.44 -29.57
CA VAL A 219 -16.24 -12.33 -28.11
C VAL A 219 -15.53 -13.48 -27.40
N GLN A 220 -15.64 -14.71 -27.91
CA GLN A 220 -14.94 -15.89 -27.36
C GLN A 220 -13.43 -15.69 -27.37
N ASN A 221 -12.87 -15.12 -28.43
CA ASN A 221 -11.43 -14.81 -28.47
C ASN A 221 -11.00 -13.84 -27.39
N LYS A 222 -11.78 -12.77 -27.15
CA LYS A 222 -11.50 -11.80 -26.06
C LYS A 222 -11.58 -12.47 -24.69
N LEU A 223 -12.61 -13.26 -24.41
CA LEU A 223 -12.76 -13.97 -23.14
C LEU A 223 -11.62 -14.98 -22.93
N SER A 224 -11.23 -15.71 -23.95
CA SER A 224 -10.10 -16.66 -23.90
C SER A 224 -8.78 -15.93 -23.62
N TRP A 225 -8.57 -14.78 -24.26
CA TRP A 225 -7.39 -13.94 -24.02
C TRP A 225 -7.35 -13.43 -22.56
N MET A 226 -8.47 -12.88 -22.05
CA MET A 226 -8.59 -12.42 -20.68
C MET A 226 -8.24 -13.54 -19.68
N LEU A 227 -8.84 -14.71 -19.83
CA LEU A 227 -8.60 -15.85 -18.94
C LEU A 227 -7.13 -16.30 -18.98
N ARG A 228 -6.51 -16.34 -20.16
CA ARG A 228 -5.08 -16.67 -20.32
C ARG A 228 -4.18 -15.68 -19.58
N GLU A 229 -4.42 -14.38 -19.73
CA GLU A 229 -3.59 -13.34 -19.08
C GLU A 229 -3.78 -13.37 -17.56
N ILE A 230 -5.00 -13.54 -17.05
CA ILE A 230 -5.28 -13.71 -15.62
C ILE A 230 -4.53 -14.94 -15.06
N THR A 231 -4.58 -16.06 -15.77
CA THR A 231 -3.88 -17.30 -15.35
C THR A 231 -2.36 -17.09 -15.27
N LYS A 232 -1.77 -16.44 -16.28
CA LYS A 232 -0.33 -16.11 -16.28
C LYS A 232 0.04 -15.19 -15.12
N ALA A 233 -0.75 -14.14 -14.89
CA ALA A 233 -0.54 -13.19 -13.79
C ALA A 233 -0.66 -13.86 -12.43
N GLN A 234 -1.64 -14.77 -12.25
CA GLN A 234 -1.82 -15.56 -11.03
C GLN A 234 -0.60 -16.45 -10.74
N LEU A 235 -0.10 -17.16 -11.76
CA LEU A 235 1.08 -18.03 -11.63
C LEU A 235 2.33 -17.22 -11.28
N LEU A 236 2.50 -16.05 -11.89
CA LEU A 236 3.62 -15.15 -11.59
C LEU A 236 3.56 -14.63 -10.14
N ALA A 237 2.36 -14.18 -9.68
CA ALA A 237 2.15 -13.74 -8.30
C ALA A 237 2.41 -14.88 -7.30
N TYR A 238 1.91 -16.09 -7.59
CA TYR A 238 2.15 -17.28 -6.77
C TYR A 238 3.63 -17.63 -6.68
N HIS A 239 4.36 -17.65 -7.80
CA HIS A 239 5.80 -17.91 -7.82
C HIS A 239 6.58 -16.87 -7.00
N LEU A 240 6.23 -15.59 -7.12
CA LEU A 240 6.79 -14.53 -6.30
C LEU A 240 6.50 -14.73 -4.81
N GLY A 241 5.26 -15.15 -4.47
CA GLY A 241 4.87 -15.49 -3.08
C GLY A 241 5.74 -16.58 -2.50
N LYS A 242 5.99 -17.66 -3.25
CA LYS A 242 6.91 -18.73 -2.85
C LYS A 242 8.33 -18.20 -2.62
N LYS A 243 8.87 -17.42 -3.54
CA LYS A 243 10.20 -16.80 -3.36
C LYS A 243 10.30 -15.95 -2.10
N LYS A 244 9.22 -15.22 -1.75
CA LYS A 244 9.18 -14.44 -0.51
C LYS A 244 9.12 -15.32 0.74
N ASP A 245 8.33 -16.39 0.71
CA ASP A 245 8.26 -17.35 1.83
C ASP A 245 9.59 -18.08 2.04
N ASP A 246 10.29 -18.43 0.95
CA ASP A 246 11.58 -19.09 0.95
C ASP A 246 12.77 -18.12 1.19
N GLY A 247 12.55 -16.80 1.25
CA GLY A 247 13.60 -15.79 1.41
C GLY A 247 14.53 -15.60 0.20
N THR A 248 14.15 -16.13 -0.98
CA THR A 248 14.98 -16.10 -2.23
C THR A 248 14.57 -14.99 -3.21
N TRP A 249 13.73 -14.05 -2.77
CA TRP A 249 13.28 -12.93 -3.58
C TRP A 249 14.32 -11.79 -3.64
N ILE A 250 14.25 -11.01 -4.71
CA ILE A 250 14.97 -9.74 -4.87
C ILE A 250 13.98 -8.66 -5.31
N PRO A 251 14.27 -7.35 -5.12
CA PRO A 251 13.36 -6.25 -5.49
C PRO A 251 12.90 -6.27 -6.95
N GLU A 252 13.75 -6.73 -7.86
CA GLU A 252 13.47 -6.86 -9.29
C GLU A 252 12.34 -7.86 -9.59
N HIS A 253 12.26 -8.96 -8.83
CA HIS A 253 11.16 -9.92 -8.96
C HIS A 253 9.80 -9.25 -8.65
N ILE A 254 9.76 -8.41 -7.60
CA ILE A 254 8.55 -7.67 -7.23
C ILE A 254 8.21 -6.63 -8.32
N SER A 255 9.23 -5.92 -8.83
CA SER A 255 9.06 -4.92 -9.87
C SER A 255 8.49 -5.53 -11.15
N LEU A 256 9.02 -6.67 -11.58
CA LEU A 256 8.54 -7.41 -12.75
C LEU A 256 7.10 -7.89 -12.58
N ALA A 257 6.80 -8.52 -11.44
CA ALA A 257 5.45 -9.02 -11.18
C ALA A 257 4.42 -7.89 -11.09
N LYS A 258 4.76 -6.79 -10.39
CA LYS A 258 3.89 -5.62 -10.29
C LYS A 258 3.66 -4.99 -11.66
N MET A 259 4.69 -4.78 -12.47
CA MET A 259 4.60 -4.22 -13.80
C MET A 259 3.68 -5.05 -14.69
N ASN A 260 3.94 -6.36 -14.78
CA ASN A 260 3.15 -7.27 -15.61
C ASN A 260 1.68 -7.33 -15.17
N ASN A 261 1.43 -7.48 -13.86
CA ASN A 261 0.08 -7.74 -13.38
C ASN A 261 -0.82 -6.49 -13.39
N VAL A 262 -0.27 -5.27 -13.21
CA VAL A 262 -1.09 -4.06 -13.33
C VAL A 262 -1.35 -3.68 -14.79
N GLU A 263 -0.54 -4.14 -15.74
CA GLU A 263 -0.79 -3.92 -17.16
C GLU A 263 -2.00 -4.69 -17.64
N ILE A 264 -2.30 -5.85 -17.07
CA ILE A 264 -3.52 -6.62 -17.36
C ILE A 264 -4.80 -5.81 -17.06
N GLY A 265 -4.75 -4.88 -16.10
CA GLY A 265 -5.85 -3.96 -15.79
C GLY A 265 -6.09 -2.88 -16.88
N ARG A 266 -5.19 -2.72 -17.82
CA ARG A 266 -5.36 -1.92 -19.04
C ARG A 266 -5.99 -2.71 -20.19
N ALA A 267 -6.42 -3.95 -19.92
CA ALA A 267 -7.05 -4.79 -20.93
C ALA A 267 -8.28 -4.07 -21.48
N HIS A 268 -8.26 -3.78 -22.68
CA HIS A 268 -9.01 -2.99 -23.61
C HIS A 268 -10.44 -3.43 -23.85
#